data_6eda7bc410e42ec369c0277492f014a4
#
_entry.id   6eda7bc410e42ec369c0277492f014a4
#
_cell.length_a   1.000
_cell.length_b   1.000
_cell.length_c   1.000
_cell.angle_alpha   90.00
_cell.angle_beta   90.00
_cell.angle_gamma   90.00
#
_symmetry.space_group_name_H-M   'P 1'
#
loop_
_entity.id
_entity.type
_entity.pdbx_description
1 polymer ?
#
loop_
_entity_poly.entity_id
_entity_poly.type
_entity_poly.pdbx_seq_one_letter_code
_entity_poly.pdbx_strand_id
1 'polypeptide(L)'
;MHAPRRTALPLAALATVLALTSCSSGDPAADSSPGAVRLTTTTPAAHGTVDDVTWNLPMGEPTTLDPAKVGDYSPSTVASNLCDPLVRLKADYSTAPGLATSWKRPDPKTLVLNLRRGVTFWDGSPMTADDVVASLERQRVPATQSVNIQVLANVTTIKATASHQVTVRFRTPDSLFLKYLVNGFGAVSKASYLKKAGSSYGTAKGGLMCTGPFKLTGWRSGESITAVRNTAYWDPALRPKVKKLTFRFVTDNGTLTSALLSGQIDGSFEIPSTAAKALRTSKEGNLYYGPSAQTVFLTPTSPASPLADRRVADALSLVLDRDALVKNVYDGAAQRQKTFIPSLVWKNSKAKDVYAKGYDALPQLPGPDVAKAKKLVERADPKQRTITVAMGAGDQQSLQTLTFLQAGAKKIGLKVVIRQLQPTQMSGMFYNPALRKGLDATMVLGYVEIPDPLSYADMLTDPKSPLNWTNYRNSEVTSHIGAAKATTDEEAAATEFTEAQALYSKDFPVVPIVCPYERLFLNKRLSGTPASFAYINMPWAARLGGTGQGAS
;
A
#
# COMPACT_ATOMS: atom_id res chain seq x y z
N MET A 1 61.72 -1.08 70.43
CA MET A 1 61.34 -2.17 71.28
C MET A 1 59.91 -2.61 70.90
N HIS A 2 59.84 -3.83 70.47
CA HIS A 2 58.71 -4.76 70.38
C HIS A 2 57.32 -4.29 69.88
N ALA A 3 57.00 -4.82 68.72
CA ALA A 3 55.62 -5.04 68.24
C ALA A 3 54.84 -6.03 69.16
N PRO A 4 53.53 -6.12 69.07
CA PRO A 4 53.03 -7.28 68.35
C PRO A 4 51.82 -7.02 67.41
N ARG A 5 51.77 -7.93 66.41
CA ARG A 5 50.70 -8.16 65.43
C ARG A 5 49.38 -8.51 66.09
N ARG A 6 48.26 -7.99 65.57
CA ARG A 6 46.94 -8.61 65.71
C ARG A 6 46.26 -8.76 64.35
N THR A 7 45.96 -10.00 64.08
CA THR A 7 45.19 -10.55 62.99
C THR A 7 43.71 -10.13 63.09
N ALA A 8 43.11 -9.67 61.99
CA ALA A 8 41.65 -9.53 61.87
C ALA A 8 41.15 -10.32 60.63
N LEU A 9 40.22 -11.23 60.88
CA LEU A 9 39.46 -11.97 59.87
C LEU A 9 38.48 -11.02 59.11
N PRO A 10 38.18 -11.31 57.85
CA PRO A 10 37.11 -10.57 57.14
C PRO A 10 35.73 -11.23 57.37
N LEU A 11 34.77 -10.41 57.77
CA LEU A 11 33.33 -10.73 57.71
C LEU A 11 32.88 -10.71 56.26
N ALA A 12 32.34 -11.84 55.79
CA ALA A 12 31.62 -11.93 54.53
C ALA A 12 30.21 -11.36 54.67
N ALA A 13 29.93 -10.24 54.01
CA ALA A 13 28.59 -9.71 53.86
C ALA A 13 27.94 -10.29 52.60
N LEU A 14 26.91 -11.10 52.81
CA LEU A 14 26.06 -11.70 51.78
C LEU A 14 25.11 -10.60 51.27
N ALA A 15 25.36 -10.03 50.09
CA ALA A 15 24.46 -9.12 49.41
C ALA A 15 23.55 -9.94 48.49
N THR A 16 22.29 -10.10 48.88
CA THR A 16 21.20 -10.68 48.09
C THR A 16 20.82 -9.67 46.98
N VAL A 17 21.21 -9.95 45.74
CA VAL A 17 20.75 -9.20 44.56
C VAL A 17 19.39 -9.74 44.14
N LEU A 18 18.31 -9.00 44.40
CA LEU A 18 17.03 -9.22 43.76
C LEU A 18 17.14 -8.82 42.28
N ALA A 19 17.19 -9.79 41.40
CA ALA A 19 17.04 -9.58 39.95
C ALA A 19 15.56 -9.31 39.65
N LEU A 20 15.21 -8.05 39.43
CA LEU A 20 13.96 -7.66 38.80
C LEU A 20 14.07 -7.97 37.31
N THR A 21 13.50 -9.10 36.87
CA THR A 21 13.30 -9.39 35.46
C THR A 21 12.18 -8.51 34.92
N SER A 22 12.55 -7.36 34.34
CA SER A 22 11.66 -6.61 33.47
C SER A 22 11.53 -7.35 32.16
N CYS A 23 10.37 -7.95 31.90
CA CYS A 23 9.99 -8.38 30.56
C CYS A 23 9.86 -7.15 29.66
N SER A 24 10.93 -6.78 28.97
CA SER A 24 10.83 -5.92 27.81
C SER A 24 10.41 -6.80 26.64
N SER A 25 9.21 -6.58 26.14
CA SER A 25 8.77 -7.06 24.84
C SER A 25 9.76 -6.56 23.79
N GLY A 26 10.65 -7.45 23.34
CA GLY A 26 11.65 -7.14 22.34
C GLY A 26 10.99 -6.82 21.01
N ASP A 27 11.16 -5.60 20.55
CA ASP A 27 11.05 -5.28 19.14
C ASP A 27 12.08 -6.12 18.36
N PRO A 28 11.73 -6.66 17.18
CA PRO A 28 12.68 -7.39 16.35
C PRO A 28 13.83 -6.45 15.98
N ALA A 29 15.06 -6.95 16.13
CA ALA A 29 16.31 -6.24 15.91
C ALA A 29 16.25 -5.40 14.62
N ALA A 30 16.40 -4.09 14.77
CA ALA A 30 16.62 -3.18 13.66
C ALA A 30 17.97 -3.55 13.03
N ASP A 31 17.96 -3.77 11.72
CA ASP A 31 19.16 -3.98 10.93
C ASP A 31 20.11 -2.76 11.12
N SER A 32 21.22 -2.97 11.81
CA SER A 32 22.15 -1.90 12.21
C SER A 32 23.19 -1.58 11.13
N SER A 33 22.82 -1.71 9.86
CA SER A 33 23.69 -1.28 8.75
C SER A 33 23.87 0.25 8.80
N PRO A 34 25.10 0.77 8.68
CA PRO A 34 25.34 2.21 8.65
C PRO A 34 24.59 2.86 7.48
N GLY A 35 23.63 3.75 7.79
CA GLY A 35 22.79 4.43 6.80
C GLY A 35 21.36 3.92 6.66
N ALA A 36 20.96 2.86 7.39
CA ALA A 36 19.57 2.38 7.38
C ALA A 36 18.63 3.41 8.04
N VAL A 37 17.52 3.73 7.37
CA VAL A 37 16.50 4.61 7.93
C VAL A 37 15.71 3.88 9.02
N ARG A 38 15.38 4.58 10.12
CA ARG A 38 14.53 4.02 11.17
C ARG A 38 13.08 4.02 10.73
N LEU A 39 12.47 2.84 10.66
CA LEU A 39 11.06 2.71 10.33
C LEU A 39 10.18 2.88 11.57
N THR A 40 9.03 3.54 11.38
CA THR A 40 7.95 3.61 12.37
C THR A 40 6.60 3.41 11.68
N THR A 41 5.67 2.74 12.35
CA THR A 41 4.31 2.56 11.82
C THR A 41 3.42 3.76 12.06
N THR A 42 3.70 4.53 13.13
CA THR A 42 2.92 5.71 13.52
C THR A 42 3.84 6.80 14.07
N THR A 43 3.46 8.05 13.88
CA THR A 43 4.06 9.17 14.60
C THR A 43 3.61 9.14 16.07
N PRO A 44 4.25 9.90 16.99
CA PRO A 44 3.82 9.98 18.37
C PRO A 44 2.33 10.35 18.51
N ALA A 45 1.68 9.97 19.60
CA ALA A 45 0.26 10.25 19.81
C ALA A 45 -0.01 11.77 19.84
N ALA A 46 -1.13 12.18 19.25
CA ALA A 46 -1.58 13.57 19.30
C ALA A 46 -2.29 13.87 20.63
N HIS A 47 -2.02 15.05 21.19
CA HIS A 47 -2.57 15.47 22.48
C HIS A 47 -3.63 16.58 22.37
N GLY A 48 -3.50 17.49 21.40
CA GLY A 48 -4.36 18.68 21.28
C GLY A 48 -5.27 18.68 20.05
N THR A 49 -6.28 19.56 20.07
CA THR A 49 -7.09 19.88 18.89
C THR A 49 -6.36 20.90 18.02
N VAL A 50 -6.65 20.89 16.72
CA VAL A 50 -6.12 21.80 15.71
C VAL A 50 -7.27 22.29 14.86
N ASP A 51 -7.29 23.60 14.57
CA ASP A 51 -8.38 24.18 13.78
C ASP A 51 -8.30 23.78 12.32
N ASP A 52 -7.17 23.97 11.69
CA ASP A 52 -6.96 23.72 10.27
C ASP A 52 -5.69 22.91 10.03
N VAL A 53 -5.76 21.99 9.06
CA VAL A 53 -4.61 21.26 8.51
C VAL A 53 -4.69 21.30 6.99
N THR A 54 -3.57 21.66 6.36
CA THR A 54 -3.39 21.59 4.91
C THR A 54 -2.53 20.38 4.55
N TRP A 55 -3.09 19.46 3.77
CA TRP A 55 -2.43 18.22 3.34
C TRP A 55 -2.25 18.18 1.84
N ASN A 56 -1.09 17.73 1.37
CA ASN A 56 -0.86 17.59 -0.05
C ASN A 56 -1.23 16.21 -0.60
N LEU A 57 -1.72 16.19 -1.83
CA LEU A 57 -1.92 15.02 -2.66
C LEU A 57 -0.91 15.08 -3.82
N PRO A 58 0.25 14.41 -3.72
CA PRO A 58 1.33 14.56 -4.70
C PRO A 58 1.01 13.96 -6.08
N MET A 59 0.05 13.04 -6.16
CA MET A 59 -0.44 12.48 -7.42
C MET A 59 -1.56 13.33 -8.07
N GLY A 60 -1.82 14.53 -7.55
CA GLY A 60 -2.77 15.48 -8.11
C GLY A 60 -4.21 15.31 -7.62
N GLU A 61 -5.11 16.04 -8.29
CA GLU A 61 -6.53 16.02 -7.99
C GLU A 61 -7.15 14.65 -8.25
N PRO A 62 -7.93 14.08 -7.29
CA PRO A 62 -8.72 12.88 -7.53
C PRO A 62 -9.72 13.06 -8.68
N THR A 63 -9.87 12.08 -9.54
CA THR A 63 -10.94 12.08 -10.55
C THR A 63 -12.30 11.76 -9.96
N THR A 64 -12.32 11.06 -8.82
CA THR A 64 -13.51 10.67 -8.07
C THR A 64 -13.17 10.37 -6.62
N LEU A 65 -14.15 10.50 -5.74
CA LEU A 65 -14.12 10.02 -4.36
C LEU A 65 -15.14 8.89 -4.12
N ASP A 66 -15.79 8.38 -5.19
CA ASP A 66 -16.66 7.22 -5.11
C ASP A 66 -15.87 5.98 -4.66
N PRO A 67 -16.14 5.39 -3.47
CA PRO A 67 -15.36 4.26 -2.97
C PRO A 67 -15.29 3.07 -3.93
N ALA A 68 -16.31 2.85 -4.76
CA ALA A 68 -16.30 1.76 -5.75
C ALA A 68 -15.30 1.98 -6.90
N LYS A 69 -14.87 3.23 -7.12
CA LYS A 69 -13.96 3.64 -8.21
C LYS A 69 -12.58 4.04 -7.70
N VAL A 70 -12.39 4.05 -6.37
CA VAL A 70 -11.12 4.42 -5.74
C VAL A 70 -10.17 3.24 -5.81
N GLY A 71 -9.04 3.43 -6.46
CA GLY A 71 -8.00 2.44 -6.66
C GLY A 71 -6.64 3.10 -6.97
N ASP A 72 -6.45 4.36 -6.52
CA ASP A 72 -5.23 5.13 -6.73
C ASP A 72 -4.90 5.97 -5.48
N TYR A 73 -3.71 6.51 -5.39
CA TYR A 73 -3.15 7.21 -4.21
C TYR A 73 -4.02 8.38 -3.74
N SER A 74 -4.22 9.41 -4.59
CA SER A 74 -4.93 10.63 -4.18
C SER A 74 -6.37 10.39 -3.78
N PRO A 75 -7.20 9.68 -4.56
CA PRO A 75 -8.58 9.42 -4.16
C PRO A 75 -8.67 8.57 -2.90
N SER A 76 -7.80 7.55 -2.72
CA SER A 76 -7.76 6.71 -1.52
C SER A 76 -7.38 7.51 -0.29
N THR A 77 -6.36 8.37 -0.37
CA THR A 77 -5.92 9.25 0.72
C THR A 77 -7.04 10.13 1.26
N VAL A 78 -7.94 10.59 0.39
CA VAL A 78 -9.10 11.40 0.79
C VAL A 78 -10.24 10.51 1.28
N ALA A 79 -10.66 9.54 0.46
CA ALA A 79 -11.86 8.73 0.71
C ALA A 79 -11.79 7.89 1.99
N SER A 80 -10.60 7.43 2.37
CA SER A 80 -10.36 6.68 3.62
C SER A 80 -10.73 7.44 4.90
N ASN A 81 -10.76 8.79 4.85
CA ASN A 81 -11.22 9.64 5.96
C ASN A 81 -12.72 9.96 5.90
N LEU A 82 -13.35 9.70 4.76
CA LEU A 82 -14.73 10.08 4.50
C LEU A 82 -15.70 8.90 4.65
N CYS A 83 -15.31 7.70 4.22
CA CYS A 83 -16.18 6.54 4.18
C CYS A 83 -15.57 5.37 4.95
N ASP A 84 -16.29 4.89 5.98
CA ASP A 84 -15.82 3.74 6.75
C ASP A 84 -16.01 2.44 5.97
N PRO A 85 -15.02 1.53 6.02
CA PRO A 85 -15.13 0.18 5.51
C PRO A 85 -15.76 -0.77 6.53
N LEU A 86 -16.22 -1.93 6.06
CA LEU A 86 -16.74 -3.01 6.91
C LEU A 86 -15.66 -3.60 7.83
N VAL A 87 -14.45 -3.75 7.34
CA VAL A 87 -13.27 -4.17 8.09
C VAL A 87 -12.23 -3.05 8.04
N ARG A 88 -11.56 -2.74 9.13
CA ARG A 88 -10.53 -1.69 9.17
C ARG A 88 -9.14 -2.26 8.98
N LEU A 89 -8.32 -1.56 8.22
CA LEU A 89 -6.87 -1.73 8.20
C LEU A 89 -6.25 -0.91 9.33
N LYS A 90 -5.20 -1.45 9.97
CA LYS A 90 -4.38 -0.74 10.94
C LYS A 90 -3.03 -0.33 10.33
N ALA A 91 -2.32 0.57 11.01
CA ALA A 91 -1.03 1.08 10.55
C ALA A 91 0.04 0.00 10.34
N ASP A 92 -0.09 -1.15 11.00
CA ASP A 92 0.78 -2.32 10.85
C ASP A 92 0.30 -3.33 9.81
N TYR A 93 -0.71 -2.99 8.99
CA TYR A 93 -1.38 -3.87 8.02
C TYR A 93 -2.17 -5.02 8.63
N SER A 94 -2.35 -5.09 9.93
CA SER A 94 -3.32 -6.00 10.54
C SER A 94 -4.75 -5.45 10.38
N THR A 95 -5.74 -6.32 10.53
CA THR A 95 -7.15 -5.95 10.40
C THR A 95 -7.85 -5.84 11.75
N ALA A 96 -8.93 -5.06 11.80
CA ALA A 96 -9.79 -4.90 12.98
C ALA A 96 -11.26 -4.74 12.55
N PRO A 97 -12.22 -4.96 13.47
CA PRO A 97 -13.62 -4.63 13.23
C PRO A 97 -13.81 -3.16 12.84
N GLY A 98 -14.56 -2.94 11.75
CA GLY A 98 -15.00 -1.63 11.28
C GLY A 98 -16.51 -1.45 11.48
N LEU A 99 -17.26 -1.22 10.39
CA LEU A 99 -18.71 -1.23 10.42
C LEU A 99 -19.28 -2.64 10.65
N ALA A 100 -18.56 -3.70 10.30
CA ALA A 100 -18.80 -5.04 10.79
C ALA A 100 -18.06 -5.24 12.13
N THR A 101 -18.81 -5.62 13.17
CA THR A 101 -18.24 -5.88 14.52
C THR A 101 -17.65 -7.27 14.65
N SER A 102 -18.17 -8.21 13.87
CA SER A 102 -17.73 -9.60 13.81
C SER A 102 -18.20 -10.25 12.53
N TRP A 103 -17.56 -11.38 12.21
CA TRP A 103 -17.97 -12.22 11.09
C TRP A 103 -17.78 -13.68 11.41
N LYS A 104 -18.55 -14.53 10.73
CA LYS A 104 -18.41 -15.98 10.86
C LYS A 104 -18.70 -16.67 9.51
N ARG A 105 -18.14 -17.85 9.36
CA ARG A 105 -18.40 -18.75 8.24
C ARG A 105 -19.11 -19.99 8.80
N PRO A 106 -20.44 -20.06 8.72
CA PRO A 106 -21.17 -21.27 9.14
C PRO A 106 -20.85 -22.49 8.27
N ASP A 107 -20.48 -22.24 7.04
CA ASP A 107 -19.92 -23.19 6.08
C ASP A 107 -18.89 -22.49 5.17
N PRO A 108 -18.05 -23.23 4.42
CA PRO A 108 -16.99 -22.63 3.59
C PRO A 108 -17.47 -21.65 2.50
N LYS A 109 -18.74 -21.72 2.09
CA LYS A 109 -19.34 -20.88 1.02
C LYS A 109 -20.24 -19.77 1.55
N THR A 110 -20.31 -19.58 2.86
CA THR A 110 -21.18 -18.56 3.47
C THR A 110 -20.38 -17.70 4.44
N LEU A 111 -20.44 -16.38 4.25
CA LEU A 111 -19.90 -15.37 5.16
C LEU A 111 -21.06 -14.57 5.74
N VAL A 112 -21.16 -14.51 7.06
CA VAL A 112 -22.12 -13.71 7.80
C VAL A 112 -21.40 -12.57 8.48
N LEU A 113 -21.78 -11.32 8.18
CA LEU A 113 -21.27 -10.10 8.77
C LEU A 113 -22.28 -9.54 9.77
N ASN A 114 -21.89 -9.36 11.02
CA ASN A 114 -22.71 -8.66 12.02
C ASN A 114 -22.33 -7.19 12.04
N LEU A 115 -23.28 -6.31 11.81
CA LEU A 115 -23.05 -4.88 11.65
C LEU A 115 -23.15 -4.15 13.00
N ARG A 116 -22.39 -3.07 13.11
CA ARG A 116 -22.38 -2.18 14.25
C ARG A 116 -23.71 -1.44 14.36
N ARG A 117 -24.25 -1.38 15.57
CA ARG A 117 -25.43 -0.58 15.90
C ARG A 117 -25.03 0.86 16.21
N GLY A 118 -25.95 1.81 16.04
CA GLY A 118 -25.74 3.22 16.38
C GLY A 118 -24.82 3.99 15.43
N VAL A 119 -24.45 3.42 14.28
CA VAL A 119 -23.77 4.14 13.21
C VAL A 119 -24.75 5.01 12.46
N THR A 120 -24.39 6.27 12.23
CA THR A 120 -25.17 7.20 11.43
C THR A 120 -24.37 7.74 10.26
N PHE A 121 -25.07 8.02 9.15
CA PHE A 121 -24.53 8.82 8.06
C PHE A 121 -24.37 10.29 8.51
N TRP A 122 -23.69 11.09 7.69
CA TRP A 122 -23.45 12.51 8.01
C TRP A 122 -24.71 13.35 8.18
N ASP A 123 -25.83 12.93 7.60
CA ASP A 123 -27.13 13.56 7.76
C ASP A 123 -27.90 13.10 9.01
N GLY A 124 -27.28 12.26 9.84
CA GLY A 124 -27.87 11.74 11.08
C GLY A 124 -28.74 10.50 10.91
N SER A 125 -29.06 10.08 9.67
CA SER A 125 -29.85 8.87 9.43
C SER A 125 -29.07 7.60 9.80
N PRO A 126 -29.73 6.55 10.33
CA PRO A 126 -29.07 5.31 10.72
C PRO A 126 -28.57 4.53 9.50
N MET A 127 -27.40 3.89 9.63
CA MET A 127 -26.90 2.89 8.70
C MET A 127 -27.60 1.55 8.95
N THR A 128 -28.02 0.89 7.87
CA THR A 128 -28.70 -0.41 7.90
C THR A 128 -27.97 -1.46 7.06
N ALA A 129 -28.40 -2.71 7.16
CA ALA A 129 -27.91 -3.79 6.31
C ALA A 129 -28.20 -3.55 4.82
N ASP A 130 -29.29 -2.85 4.50
CA ASP A 130 -29.65 -2.52 3.11
C ASP A 130 -28.66 -1.54 2.47
N ASP A 131 -28.10 -0.60 3.24
CA ASP A 131 -27.04 0.30 2.77
C ASP A 131 -25.74 -0.48 2.43
N VAL A 132 -25.40 -1.48 3.25
CA VAL A 132 -24.26 -2.38 2.99
C VAL A 132 -24.49 -3.20 1.73
N VAL A 133 -25.68 -3.82 1.59
CA VAL A 133 -26.04 -4.58 0.38
C VAL A 133 -26.00 -3.70 -0.86
N ALA A 134 -26.58 -2.50 -0.80
CA ALA A 134 -26.56 -1.55 -1.92
C ALA A 134 -25.12 -1.14 -2.30
N SER A 135 -24.25 -0.88 -1.31
CA SER A 135 -22.85 -0.49 -1.54
C SER A 135 -22.03 -1.59 -2.20
N LEU A 136 -22.26 -2.85 -1.83
CA LEU A 136 -21.56 -3.99 -2.40
C LEU A 136 -22.14 -4.39 -3.78
N GLU A 137 -23.49 -4.54 -3.88
CA GLU A 137 -24.12 -5.01 -5.12
C GLU A 137 -24.01 -4.01 -6.27
N ARG A 138 -23.98 -2.69 -6.01
CA ARG A 138 -23.78 -1.69 -7.09
C ARG A 138 -22.48 -1.90 -7.86
N GLN A 139 -21.48 -2.54 -7.25
CA GLN A 139 -20.18 -2.76 -7.87
C GLN A 139 -20.22 -3.83 -8.97
N ARG A 140 -21.30 -4.64 -9.06
CA ARG A 140 -21.56 -5.54 -10.20
C ARG A 140 -22.12 -4.80 -11.41
N VAL A 141 -22.68 -3.61 -11.21
CA VAL A 141 -23.33 -2.86 -12.28
C VAL A 141 -22.28 -2.22 -13.17
N PRO A 142 -22.21 -2.54 -14.48
CA PRO A 142 -21.17 -2.01 -15.38
C PRO A 142 -21.10 -0.48 -15.40
N ALA A 143 -22.23 0.22 -15.29
CA ALA A 143 -22.28 1.68 -15.22
C ALA A 143 -21.60 2.27 -13.99
N THR A 144 -21.41 1.48 -12.92
CA THR A 144 -20.61 1.90 -11.75
C THR A 144 -19.13 2.00 -12.08
N GLN A 145 -18.64 1.24 -13.06
CA GLN A 145 -17.21 1.16 -13.39
C GLN A 145 -16.32 0.86 -12.16
N SER A 146 -16.77 -0.12 -11.35
CA SER A 146 -16.03 -0.51 -10.15
C SER A 146 -14.67 -1.09 -10.53
N VAL A 147 -13.62 -0.62 -9.84
CA VAL A 147 -12.26 -1.19 -9.95
C VAL A 147 -12.16 -2.56 -9.29
N ASN A 148 -13.14 -2.92 -8.45
CA ASN A 148 -13.18 -4.16 -7.67
C ASN A 148 -14.21 -5.19 -8.21
N ILE A 149 -14.70 -5.05 -9.43
CA ILE A 149 -15.75 -5.92 -9.98
C ILE A 149 -15.38 -7.42 -9.90
N GLN A 150 -14.11 -7.75 -10.05
CA GLN A 150 -13.59 -9.13 -9.99
C GLN A 150 -13.76 -9.78 -8.61
N VAL A 151 -13.76 -8.98 -7.53
CA VAL A 151 -14.01 -9.48 -6.16
C VAL A 151 -15.37 -10.16 -6.04
N LEU A 152 -16.34 -9.71 -6.85
CA LEU A 152 -17.69 -10.25 -6.87
C LEU A 152 -17.88 -11.43 -7.82
N ALA A 153 -16.86 -11.83 -8.59
CA ALA A 153 -16.97 -12.90 -9.58
C ALA A 153 -17.38 -14.25 -8.98
N ASN A 154 -16.94 -14.56 -7.76
CA ASN A 154 -17.27 -15.79 -7.04
C ASN A 154 -18.55 -15.67 -6.18
N VAL A 155 -19.07 -14.45 -5.98
CA VAL A 155 -20.24 -14.21 -5.12
C VAL A 155 -21.54 -14.50 -5.84
N THR A 156 -22.41 -15.33 -5.25
CA THR A 156 -23.73 -15.65 -5.78
C THR A 156 -24.82 -14.72 -5.27
N THR A 157 -24.80 -14.38 -3.98
CA THR A 157 -25.78 -13.47 -3.36
C THR A 157 -25.18 -12.65 -2.24
N ILE A 158 -25.65 -11.41 -2.08
CA ILE A 158 -25.45 -10.57 -0.92
C ILE A 158 -26.82 -10.12 -0.44
N LYS A 159 -27.19 -10.48 0.80
CA LYS A 159 -28.55 -10.18 1.33
C LYS A 159 -28.49 -9.66 2.76
N ALA A 160 -29.34 -8.70 3.07
CA ALA A 160 -29.69 -8.37 4.44
C ALA A 160 -30.50 -9.54 5.03
N THR A 161 -29.96 -10.18 6.06
CA THR A 161 -30.63 -11.31 6.76
C THR A 161 -31.21 -10.88 8.09
N ALA A 162 -30.85 -9.69 8.57
CA ALA A 162 -31.50 -8.94 9.64
C ALA A 162 -31.12 -7.46 9.49
N SER A 163 -31.74 -6.57 10.28
CA SER A 163 -31.48 -5.12 10.23
C SER A 163 -30.01 -4.74 10.39
N HIS A 164 -29.22 -5.59 11.07
CA HIS A 164 -27.79 -5.41 11.32
C HIS A 164 -26.99 -6.68 10.98
N GLN A 165 -27.41 -7.39 9.95
CA GLN A 165 -26.69 -8.59 9.50
C GLN A 165 -26.76 -8.71 7.98
N VAL A 166 -25.63 -8.98 7.36
CA VAL A 166 -25.50 -9.27 5.92
C VAL A 166 -24.92 -10.65 5.74
N THR A 167 -25.51 -11.43 4.86
CA THR A 167 -24.99 -12.75 4.46
C THR A 167 -24.57 -12.71 3.01
N VAL A 168 -23.34 -13.14 2.78
CA VAL A 168 -22.72 -13.31 1.46
C VAL A 168 -22.58 -14.80 1.18
N ARG A 169 -23.00 -15.24 -0.02
CA ARG A 169 -22.83 -16.62 -0.48
C ARG A 169 -21.93 -16.69 -1.69
N PHE A 170 -21.09 -17.72 -1.75
CA PHE A 170 -20.10 -17.95 -2.79
C PHE A 170 -20.40 -19.23 -3.56
N ARG A 171 -19.91 -19.34 -4.81
CA ARG A 171 -19.96 -20.60 -5.59
C ARG A 171 -18.98 -21.62 -5.03
N THR A 172 -17.77 -21.18 -4.71
CA THR A 172 -16.69 -21.93 -4.08
C THR A 172 -16.26 -21.21 -2.81
N PRO A 173 -15.52 -21.82 -1.88
CA PRO A 173 -14.90 -21.10 -0.77
C PRO A 173 -14.08 -19.90 -1.30
N ASP A 174 -13.92 -18.86 -0.49
CA ASP A 174 -13.28 -17.62 -0.89
C ASP A 174 -12.39 -17.08 0.23
N SER A 175 -11.08 -17.03 -0.01
CA SER A 175 -10.08 -16.54 0.94
C SER A 175 -9.91 -15.02 0.92
N LEU A 176 -10.31 -14.35 -0.19
CA LEU A 176 -9.97 -12.94 -0.45
C LEU A 176 -11.10 -11.97 -0.11
N PHE A 177 -12.36 -12.35 -0.28
CA PHE A 177 -13.49 -11.44 -0.14
C PHE A 177 -13.46 -10.63 1.17
N LEU A 178 -13.24 -11.30 2.30
CA LEU A 178 -13.18 -10.64 3.61
C LEU A 178 -12.03 -9.63 3.68
N LYS A 179 -10.91 -9.92 3.04
CA LYS A 179 -9.71 -9.07 3.03
C LYS A 179 -9.91 -7.82 2.17
N TYR A 180 -10.72 -7.89 1.12
CA TYR A 180 -11.12 -6.72 0.33
C TYR A 180 -12.06 -5.77 1.08
N LEU A 181 -12.73 -6.21 2.16
CA LEU A 181 -13.59 -5.32 2.95
C LEU A 181 -12.85 -4.22 3.71
N VAL A 182 -11.51 -4.14 3.61
CA VAL A 182 -10.69 -3.10 4.26
C VAL A 182 -10.52 -1.83 3.43
N ASN A 183 -10.80 -1.89 2.12
CA ASN A 183 -10.60 -0.79 1.17
C ASN A 183 -11.94 -0.21 0.67
N GLY A 184 -11.91 0.54 -0.41
CA GLY A 184 -13.10 1.13 -1.05
C GLY A 184 -14.19 0.12 -1.41
N PHE A 185 -13.83 -1.16 -1.67
CA PHE A 185 -14.81 -2.23 -1.89
C PHE A 185 -15.74 -2.43 -0.69
N GLY A 186 -15.20 -2.41 0.53
CA GLY A 186 -15.94 -2.60 1.77
C GLY A 186 -16.55 -1.32 2.35
N ALA A 187 -16.33 -0.16 1.74
CA ALA A 187 -16.84 1.12 2.23
C ALA A 187 -18.35 1.25 2.02
N VAL A 188 -19.06 1.79 3.03
CA VAL A 188 -20.53 1.87 3.01
C VAL A 188 -20.99 3.28 2.72
N SER A 189 -21.83 3.39 1.70
CA SER A 189 -22.49 4.62 1.25
C SER A 189 -24.01 4.52 1.47
N LYS A 190 -24.68 5.65 1.72
CA LYS A 190 -26.13 5.67 1.92
C LYS A 190 -26.88 5.31 0.62
N ALA A 191 -27.65 4.23 0.65
CA ALA A 191 -28.35 3.68 -0.52
C ALA A 191 -29.27 4.71 -1.21
N SER A 192 -30.04 5.48 -0.44
CA SER A 192 -30.93 6.51 -0.99
C SER A 192 -30.15 7.65 -1.67
N TYR A 193 -28.98 8.01 -1.14
CA TYR A 193 -28.11 9.02 -1.75
C TYR A 193 -27.42 8.50 -3.02
N LEU A 194 -26.97 7.25 -3.03
CA LEU A 194 -26.45 6.59 -4.24
C LEU A 194 -27.47 6.64 -5.38
N LYS A 195 -28.74 6.30 -5.07
CA LYS A 195 -29.83 6.37 -6.05
C LYS A 195 -30.08 7.80 -6.55
N LYS A 196 -30.07 8.79 -5.64
CA LYS A 196 -30.29 10.21 -5.97
C LYS A 196 -29.18 10.78 -6.82
N ALA A 197 -27.92 10.53 -6.46
CA ALA A 197 -26.75 11.10 -7.14
C ALA A 197 -26.42 10.40 -8.46
N GLY A 198 -26.78 9.13 -8.60
CA GLY A 198 -26.54 8.34 -9.82
C GLY A 198 -25.07 8.35 -10.23
N SER A 199 -24.81 8.63 -11.52
CA SER A 199 -23.44 8.66 -12.08
C SER A 199 -22.58 9.81 -11.54
N SER A 200 -23.17 10.83 -10.91
CA SER A 200 -22.42 11.95 -10.32
C SER A 200 -21.90 11.68 -8.91
N TYR A 201 -22.27 10.54 -8.30
CA TYR A 201 -21.78 10.17 -6.97
C TYR A 201 -20.25 10.14 -6.91
N GLY A 202 -19.67 10.75 -5.89
CA GLY A 202 -18.22 10.84 -5.71
C GLY A 202 -17.51 11.88 -6.56
N THR A 203 -18.24 12.71 -7.32
CA THR A 203 -17.67 13.85 -8.06
C THR A 203 -17.86 15.17 -7.29
N ALA A 204 -17.17 16.22 -7.70
CA ALA A 204 -17.33 17.58 -7.13
C ALA A 204 -18.80 18.04 -7.15
N LYS A 205 -19.59 17.66 -8.18
CA LYS A 205 -21.02 17.99 -8.32
C LYS A 205 -21.91 17.09 -7.47
N GLY A 206 -21.65 15.80 -7.44
CA GLY A 206 -22.54 14.80 -6.82
C GLY A 206 -22.28 14.56 -5.35
N GLY A 207 -21.10 14.90 -4.87
CA GLY A 207 -20.70 14.70 -3.47
C GLY A 207 -20.75 13.24 -3.00
N LEU A 208 -20.74 13.09 -1.69
CA LEU A 208 -20.77 11.79 -0.99
C LEU A 208 -21.76 11.82 0.17
N MET A 209 -22.24 10.65 0.59
CA MET A 209 -22.95 10.46 1.85
C MET A 209 -22.45 9.18 2.51
N CYS A 210 -21.56 9.33 3.47
CA CYS A 210 -20.85 8.25 4.16
C CYS A 210 -20.95 8.40 5.69
N THR A 211 -20.27 7.53 6.42
CA THR A 211 -20.30 7.45 7.90
C THR A 211 -19.03 7.96 8.55
N GLY A 212 -17.99 8.27 7.77
CA GLY A 212 -16.63 8.48 8.24
C GLY A 212 -16.38 9.66 9.18
N PRO A 213 -15.17 9.74 9.73
CA PRO A 213 -14.80 10.75 10.74
C PRO A 213 -14.75 12.17 10.22
N PHE A 214 -14.62 12.36 8.90
CA PHE A 214 -14.73 13.67 8.26
C PHE A 214 -15.89 13.70 7.28
N LYS A 215 -16.51 14.89 7.12
CA LYS A 215 -17.58 15.18 6.17
C LYS A 215 -17.05 16.04 5.04
N LEU A 216 -17.27 15.63 3.79
CA LEU A 216 -16.94 16.44 2.62
C LEU A 216 -17.80 17.71 2.62
N THR A 217 -17.18 18.88 2.57
CA THR A 217 -17.88 20.17 2.58
C THR A 217 -17.59 21.03 1.34
N GLY A 218 -16.56 20.71 0.59
CA GLY A 218 -16.23 21.42 -0.62
C GLY A 218 -15.25 20.67 -1.50
N TRP A 219 -15.42 20.82 -2.81
CA TRP A 219 -14.48 20.39 -3.80
C TRP A 219 -14.43 21.43 -4.91
N ARG A 220 -13.35 22.20 -4.95
CA ARG A 220 -13.05 23.18 -6.00
C ARG A 220 -12.01 22.56 -6.92
N SER A 221 -12.47 22.18 -8.13
CA SER A 221 -11.60 21.51 -9.10
C SER A 221 -10.39 22.37 -9.46
N GLY A 222 -9.23 21.75 -9.56
CA GLY A 222 -7.94 22.40 -9.78
C GLY A 222 -7.36 23.09 -8.55
N GLU A 223 -8.09 23.19 -7.42
CA GLU A 223 -7.66 23.96 -6.26
C GLU A 223 -7.58 23.15 -4.97
N SER A 224 -8.71 22.61 -4.50
CA SER A 224 -8.76 21.94 -3.20
C SER A 224 -9.99 21.08 -2.96
N ILE A 225 -9.82 20.12 -2.04
CA ILE A 225 -10.93 19.41 -1.40
C ILE A 225 -10.93 19.79 0.09
N THR A 226 -12.10 20.11 0.65
CA THR A 226 -12.25 20.48 2.05
C THR A 226 -13.18 19.50 2.76
N ALA A 227 -12.75 19.03 3.94
CA ALA A 227 -13.53 18.20 4.83
C ALA A 227 -13.50 18.78 6.26
N VAL A 228 -14.61 18.64 6.99
CA VAL A 228 -14.73 19.06 8.38
C VAL A 228 -14.98 17.85 9.27
N ARG A 229 -14.54 17.92 10.52
CA ARG A 229 -14.72 16.81 11.48
C ARG A 229 -16.20 16.46 11.65
N ASN A 230 -16.48 15.18 11.69
CA ASN A 230 -17.78 14.65 12.10
C ASN A 230 -17.82 14.56 13.64
N THR A 231 -18.44 15.54 14.28
CA THR A 231 -18.55 15.57 15.76
C THR A 231 -19.40 14.43 16.31
N ALA A 232 -20.33 13.90 15.50
CA ALA A 232 -21.19 12.77 15.85
C ALA A 232 -20.59 11.41 15.39
N TYR A 233 -19.28 11.36 15.09
CA TYR A 233 -18.66 10.12 14.64
C TYR A 233 -18.83 9.01 15.66
N TRP A 234 -19.28 7.87 15.20
CA TRP A 234 -19.70 6.73 16.02
C TRP A 234 -18.58 6.11 16.87
N ASP A 235 -17.31 6.21 16.45
CA ASP A 235 -16.16 5.69 17.20
C ASP A 235 -15.48 6.80 18.00
N PRO A 236 -15.67 6.85 19.33
CA PRO A 236 -15.08 7.91 20.16
C PRO A 236 -13.54 7.94 20.10
N ALA A 237 -12.90 6.77 19.91
CA ALA A 237 -11.44 6.68 19.86
C ALA A 237 -10.84 7.29 18.58
N LEU A 238 -11.65 7.48 17.56
CA LEU A 238 -11.28 8.05 16.26
C LEU A 238 -12.05 9.34 15.94
N ARG A 239 -12.64 10.01 16.92
CA ARG A 239 -13.20 11.36 16.73
C ARG A 239 -12.07 12.33 16.41
N PRO A 240 -12.13 13.03 15.25
CA PRO A 240 -11.03 13.87 14.83
C PRO A 240 -10.72 15.01 15.81
N LYS A 241 -9.43 15.23 16.04
CA LYS A 241 -8.93 16.40 16.77
C LYS A 241 -8.72 17.61 15.84
N VAL A 242 -8.59 17.37 14.51
CA VAL A 242 -8.53 18.41 13.49
C VAL A 242 -9.96 18.84 13.15
N LYS A 243 -10.27 20.16 13.21
CA LYS A 243 -11.61 20.67 12.90
C LYS A 243 -11.87 20.70 11.40
N LYS A 244 -10.87 21.13 10.60
CA LYS A 244 -10.95 21.24 9.16
C LYS A 244 -9.70 20.70 8.49
N LEU A 245 -9.86 19.91 7.43
CA LEU A 245 -8.81 19.33 6.62
C LEU A 245 -8.96 19.83 5.18
N THR A 246 -7.91 20.45 4.65
CA THR A 246 -7.86 20.94 3.27
C THR A 246 -6.81 20.17 2.50
N PHE A 247 -7.20 19.52 1.42
CA PHE A 247 -6.30 18.84 0.50
C PHE A 247 -5.92 19.77 -0.65
N ARG A 248 -4.62 19.85 -0.97
CA ARG A 248 -4.03 20.58 -2.10
C ARG A 248 -3.42 19.60 -3.11
N PHE A 249 -3.24 20.05 -4.34
CA PHE A 249 -2.83 19.20 -5.48
C PHE A 249 -1.48 19.66 -6.05
N VAL A 250 -0.46 19.81 -5.20
CA VAL A 250 0.87 20.21 -5.64
C VAL A 250 1.63 19.00 -6.14
N THR A 251 1.81 18.89 -7.45
CA THR A 251 2.46 17.76 -8.14
C THR A 251 3.93 18.01 -8.49
N ASP A 252 4.36 19.27 -8.54
CA ASP A 252 5.76 19.63 -8.74
C ASP A 252 6.56 19.42 -7.45
N ASN A 253 7.61 18.62 -7.52
CA ASN A 253 8.41 18.22 -6.37
C ASN A 253 9.16 19.38 -5.70
N GLY A 254 9.60 20.38 -6.48
CA GLY A 254 10.29 21.56 -5.97
C GLY A 254 9.33 22.49 -5.23
N THR A 255 8.17 22.74 -5.82
CA THR A 255 7.07 23.51 -5.21
C THR A 255 6.57 22.86 -3.93
N LEU A 256 6.35 21.54 -3.94
CA LEU A 256 5.96 20.80 -2.73
C LEU A 256 7.01 20.93 -1.63
N THR A 257 8.29 20.73 -1.96
CA THR A 257 9.38 20.84 -0.99
C THR A 257 9.42 22.23 -0.35
N SER A 258 9.29 23.28 -1.17
CA SER A 258 9.26 24.67 -0.69
C SER A 258 8.05 24.96 0.21
N ALA A 259 6.87 24.45 -0.16
CA ALA A 259 5.65 24.64 0.62
C ALA A 259 5.69 23.92 1.98
N LEU A 260 6.34 22.74 2.05
CA LEU A 260 6.56 22.00 3.31
C LEU A 260 7.60 22.73 4.20
N LEU A 261 8.69 23.25 3.61
CA LEU A 261 9.73 23.98 4.33
C LEU A 261 9.27 25.35 4.83
N SER A 262 8.25 25.95 4.22
CA SER A 262 7.65 27.23 4.64
C SER A 262 6.46 27.06 5.58
N GLY A 263 5.98 25.82 5.81
CA GLY A 263 4.79 25.55 6.62
C GLY A 263 3.46 25.90 5.93
N GLN A 264 3.45 26.20 4.62
CA GLN A 264 2.21 26.39 3.86
C GLN A 264 1.40 25.10 3.69
N ILE A 265 2.10 23.96 3.68
CA ILE A 265 1.53 22.63 3.69
C ILE A 265 2.03 21.93 4.96
N ASP A 266 1.10 21.39 5.75
CA ASP A 266 1.40 20.77 7.03
C ASP A 266 1.91 19.33 6.90
N GLY A 267 1.58 18.65 5.83
CA GLY A 267 2.03 17.28 5.63
C GLY A 267 1.73 16.72 4.25
N SER A 268 2.46 15.68 3.91
CA SER A 268 2.25 14.88 2.71
C SER A 268 2.79 13.47 2.95
N PHE A 269 2.08 12.47 2.44
CA PHE A 269 2.62 11.15 2.16
C PHE A 269 3.37 11.18 0.83
N GLU A 270 4.04 10.08 0.48
CA GLU A 270 4.75 9.92 -0.80
C GLU A 270 5.78 11.03 -1.06
N ILE A 271 6.51 11.46 -0.03
CA ILE A 271 7.55 12.47 -0.19
C ILE A 271 8.61 11.99 -1.19
N PRO A 272 8.94 12.79 -2.22
CA PRO A 272 9.97 12.43 -3.19
C PRO A 272 11.33 12.20 -2.52
N SER A 273 12.08 11.19 -2.94
CA SER A 273 13.42 10.94 -2.39
C SER A 273 14.36 12.13 -2.59
N THR A 274 14.19 12.89 -3.67
CA THR A 274 14.96 14.11 -3.96
C THR A 274 14.76 15.22 -2.92
N ALA A 275 13.59 15.27 -2.25
CA ALA A 275 13.29 16.23 -1.19
C ALA A 275 13.81 15.77 0.20
N ALA A 276 14.13 14.48 0.36
CA ALA A 276 14.41 13.89 1.67
C ALA A 276 15.54 14.59 2.43
N LYS A 277 16.62 14.97 1.75
CA LYS A 277 17.78 15.66 2.37
C LYS A 277 17.38 17.01 2.97
N ALA A 278 16.63 17.83 2.24
CA ALA A 278 16.18 19.14 2.70
C ALA A 278 15.18 19.01 3.85
N LEU A 279 14.24 18.06 3.73
CA LEU A 279 13.18 17.87 4.73
C LEU A 279 13.69 17.23 6.04
N ARG A 280 14.76 16.41 6.03
CA ARG A 280 15.38 15.88 7.26
C ARG A 280 15.98 16.95 8.16
N THR A 281 16.43 18.06 7.59
CA THR A 281 17.01 19.18 8.32
C THR A 281 16.05 20.35 8.53
N SER A 282 14.78 20.15 8.19
CA SER A 282 13.73 21.15 8.33
C SER A 282 13.50 21.55 9.80
N LYS A 283 13.30 22.83 10.03
CA LYS A 283 12.84 23.35 11.33
C LYS A 283 11.32 23.35 11.46
N GLU A 284 10.60 23.16 10.34
CA GLU A 284 9.14 23.21 10.28
C GLU A 284 8.48 21.85 10.55
N GLY A 285 9.18 20.76 10.37
CA GLY A 285 8.60 19.43 10.56
C GLY A 285 9.63 18.32 10.55
N ASN A 286 9.12 17.08 10.62
CA ASN A 286 9.92 15.86 10.64
C ASN A 286 9.59 14.98 9.45
N LEU A 287 10.62 14.36 8.87
CA LEU A 287 10.48 13.31 7.87
C LEU A 287 10.51 11.94 8.56
N TYR A 288 9.42 11.20 8.43
CA TYR A 288 9.26 9.84 8.94
C TYR A 288 9.35 8.83 7.81
N TYR A 289 9.83 7.65 8.14
CA TYR A 289 9.85 6.50 7.24
C TYR A 289 9.04 5.37 7.84
N GLY A 290 8.20 4.74 7.03
CA GLY A 290 7.34 3.65 7.48
C GLY A 290 7.36 2.44 6.56
N PRO A 291 6.88 1.28 7.06
CA PRO A 291 6.73 0.10 6.22
C PRO A 291 5.73 0.37 5.10
N SER A 292 6.00 -0.21 3.92
CA SER A 292 5.22 0.03 2.72
C SER A 292 4.81 -1.27 2.02
N ALA A 293 3.64 -1.25 1.39
CA ALA A 293 3.16 -2.27 0.48
C ALA A 293 3.46 -1.92 -0.99
N GLN A 294 4.25 -0.89 -1.23
CA GLN A 294 4.69 -0.51 -2.56
C GLN A 294 5.73 -1.48 -3.11
N THR A 295 5.78 -1.58 -4.43
CA THR A 295 6.73 -2.43 -5.15
C THR A 295 7.15 -1.76 -6.46
N VAL A 296 8.44 -1.80 -6.76
CA VAL A 296 9.01 -1.30 -8.02
C VAL A 296 9.57 -2.47 -8.80
N PHE A 297 9.09 -2.64 -10.01
CA PHE A 297 9.57 -3.69 -10.92
C PHE A 297 9.41 -3.28 -12.38
N LEU A 298 10.15 -3.93 -13.28
CA LEU A 298 9.89 -3.85 -14.71
C LEU A 298 9.02 -5.02 -15.13
N THR A 299 8.05 -4.73 -16.00
CA THR A 299 7.22 -5.74 -16.65
C THR A 299 7.15 -5.50 -18.15
N PRO A 300 7.16 -6.57 -18.98
CA PRO A 300 6.92 -6.45 -20.42
C PRO A 300 5.52 -5.91 -20.68
N THR A 301 5.35 -5.17 -21.79
CA THR A 301 4.05 -4.62 -22.21
C THR A 301 3.30 -5.53 -23.18
N SER A 302 3.97 -6.56 -23.71
CA SER A 302 3.40 -7.56 -24.61
C SER A 302 4.27 -8.82 -24.66
N PRO A 303 3.75 -9.95 -25.20
CA PRO A 303 4.55 -11.16 -25.42
C PRO A 303 5.68 -10.97 -26.45
N ALA A 304 5.58 -9.96 -27.31
CA ALA A 304 6.62 -9.64 -28.31
C ALA A 304 7.74 -8.75 -27.74
N SER A 305 7.66 -8.33 -26.50
CA SER A 305 8.69 -7.53 -25.83
C SER A 305 10.01 -8.31 -25.71
N PRO A 306 11.17 -7.68 -25.94
CA PRO A 306 12.47 -8.28 -25.61
C PRO A 306 12.55 -8.75 -24.14
N LEU A 307 11.91 -8.03 -23.22
CA LEU A 307 11.87 -8.37 -21.79
C LEU A 307 11.02 -9.61 -21.50
N ALA A 308 10.14 -10.04 -22.42
CA ALA A 308 9.39 -11.30 -22.29
C ALA A 308 10.30 -12.54 -22.42
N ASP A 309 11.49 -12.40 -23.05
CA ASP A 309 12.53 -13.42 -22.98
C ASP A 309 13.17 -13.41 -21.59
N ARG A 310 12.96 -14.49 -20.83
CA ARG A 310 13.49 -14.63 -19.46
C ARG A 310 15.00 -14.40 -19.38
N ARG A 311 15.76 -14.74 -20.42
CA ARG A 311 17.22 -14.51 -20.48
C ARG A 311 17.56 -13.02 -20.46
N VAL A 312 16.74 -12.19 -21.12
CA VAL A 312 16.88 -10.72 -21.10
C VAL A 312 16.50 -10.15 -19.74
N ALA A 313 15.39 -10.63 -19.16
CA ALA A 313 14.96 -10.22 -17.81
C ALA A 313 16.02 -10.56 -16.75
N ASP A 314 16.58 -11.77 -16.79
CA ASP A 314 17.65 -12.21 -15.90
C ASP A 314 18.94 -11.42 -16.11
N ALA A 315 19.29 -11.11 -17.36
CA ALA A 315 20.46 -10.29 -17.68
C ALA A 315 20.33 -8.86 -17.11
N LEU A 316 19.15 -8.25 -17.23
CA LEU A 316 18.88 -6.93 -16.62
C LEU A 316 18.91 -7.01 -15.08
N SER A 317 18.38 -8.08 -14.50
CA SER A 317 18.44 -8.31 -13.06
C SER A 317 19.88 -8.46 -12.55
N LEU A 318 20.75 -9.13 -13.34
CA LEU A 318 22.17 -9.34 -13.02
C LEU A 318 23.05 -8.10 -13.13
N VAL A 319 22.63 -7.07 -13.88
CA VAL A 319 23.41 -5.82 -13.99
C VAL A 319 22.88 -4.72 -13.06
N LEU A 320 21.77 -4.96 -12.39
CA LEU A 320 21.18 -4.03 -11.45
C LEU A 320 21.82 -4.18 -10.07
N ASP A 321 22.72 -3.26 -9.72
CA ASP A 321 23.24 -3.13 -8.36
C ASP A 321 22.18 -2.49 -7.47
N ARG A 322 21.40 -3.34 -6.81
CA ARG A 322 20.28 -2.90 -5.98
C ARG A 322 20.74 -2.20 -4.71
N ASP A 323 21.91 -2.54 -4.17
CA ASP A 323 22.44 -1.90 -2.96
C ASP A 323 22.90 -0.48 -3.29
N ALA A 324 23.61 -0.31 -4.41
CA ALA A 324 23.98 1.01 -4.89
C ALA A 324 22.73 1.84 -5.28
N LEU A 325 21.71 1.21 -5.86
CA LEU A 325 20.44 1.87 -6.19
C LEU A 325 19.72 2.35 -4.92
N VAL A 326 19.57 1.49 -3.91
CA VAL A 326 18.94 1.85 -2.63
C VAL A 326 19.71 3.01 -1.97
N LYS A 327 21.03 2.94 -1.95
CA LYS A 327 21.87 3.99 -1.37
C LYS A 327 21.78 5.31 -2.11
N ASN A 328 21.90 5.30 -3.45
CA ASN A 328 22.16 6.51 -4.24
C ASN A 328 20.89 7.13 -4.83
N VAL A 329 19.82 6.35 -5.06
CA VAL A 329 18.56 6.82 -5.65
C VAL A 329 17.46 6.91 -4.59
N TYR A 330 17.40 5.95 -3.67
CA TYR A 330 16.38 5.90 -2.62
C TYR A 330 16.86 6.46 -1.27
N ASP A 331 18.12 6.91 -1.19
CA ASP A 331 18.71 7.50 0.01
C ASP A 331 18.55 6.61 1.27
N GLY A 332 18.70 5.29 1.07
CA GLY A 332 18.49 4.28 2.09
C GLY A 332 17.02 3.95 2.39
N ALA A 333 16.07 4.67 1.77
CA ALA A 333 14.64 4.53 2.06
C ALA A 333 13.93 3.49 1.15
N ALA A 334 14.56 2.36 0.94
CA ALA A 334 13.96 1.20 0.26
C ALA A 334 14.64 -0.09 0.72
N GLN A 335 13.99 -1.22 0.50
CA GLN A 335 14.58 -2.54 0.68
C GLN A 335 14.64 -3.31 -0.65
N ARG A 336 15.62 -4.18 -0.77
CA ARG A 336 15.65 -5.18 -1.86
C ARG A 336 14.47 -6.12 -1.70
N GLN A 337 13.92 -6.58 -2.81
CA GLN A 337 12.86 -7.60 -2.78
C GLN A 337 13.15 -8.71 -3.80
N LYS A 338 12.83 -9.95 -3.43
CA LYS A 338 13.06 -11.15 -4.26
C LYS A 338 11.99 -11.34 -5.34
N THR A 339 10.83 -10.74 -5.14
CA THR A 339 9.64 -10.86 -5.99
C THR A 339 8.94 -9.51 -6.10
N PHE A 340 7.90 -9.39 -6.91
CA PHE A 340 7.09 -8.17 -7.02
C PHE A 340 6.08 -7.98 -5.88
N ILE A 341 6.10 -8.81 -4.82
CA ILE A 341 5.20 -8.71 -3.68
C ILE A 341 5.98 -8.36 -2.41
N PRO A 342 5.71 -7.20 -1.78
CA PRO A 342 6.37 -6.78 -0.55
C PRO A 342 5.92 -7.60 0.66
N SER A 343 6.83 -7.85 1.60
CA SER A 343 6.57 -8.70 2.77
C SER A 343 5.57 -8.10 3.76
N LEU A 344 5.36 -6.79 3.77
CA LEU A 344 4.42 -6.13 4.67
C LEU A 344 3.01 -6.73 4.60
N VAL A 345 2.56 -7.14 3.40
CA VAL A 345 1.17 -7.55 3.17
C VAL A 345 0.79 -8.87 3.83
N TRP A 346 1.78 -9.68 4.23
CA TRP A 346 1.54 -10.95 4.95
C TRP A 346 2.18 -11.00 6.34
N LYS A 347 2.99 -10.00 6.72
CA LYS A 347 3.77 -9.98 7.97
C LYS A 347 2.92 -10.11 9.23
N ASN A 348 1.67 -9.66 9.20
CA ASN A 348 0.72 -9.75 10.30
C ASN A 348 -0.43 -10.73 10.05
N SER A 349 -0.30 -11.58 9.03
CA SER A 349 -1.21 -12.74 8.81
C SER A 349 -1.01 -13.80 9.90
N LYS A 350 -2.04 -14.58 10.17
CA LYS A 350 -1.90 -15.79 11.00
C LYS A 350 -0.94 -16.81 10.39
N ALA A 351 -0.88 -16.84 9.04
CA ALA A 351 0.03 -17.70 8.28
C ALA A 351 1.40 -17.06 8.00
N LYS A 352 1.81 -16.02 8.73
CA LYS A 352 3.05 -15.27 8.51
C LYS A 352 4.30 -16.13 8.40
N ASP A 353 4.35 -17.22 9.20
CA ASP A 353 5.52 -18.10 9.24
C ASP A 353 5.61 -18.97 7.98
N VAL A 354 4.48 -19.39 7.41
CA VAL A 354 4.41 -20.06 6.10
C VAL A 354 4.89 -19.15 4.99
N TYR A 355 4.38 -17.91 4.96
CA TYR A 355 4.81 -16.90 3.98
C TYR A 355 6.31 -16.57 4.11
N ALA A 356 6.80 -16.39 5.34
CA ALA A 356 8.21 -16.09 5.59
C ALA A 356 9.11 -17.23 5.09
N LYS A 357 8.79 -18.48 5.44
CA LYS A 357 9.53 -19.66 4.98
C LYS A 357 9.55 -19.76 3.46
N GLY A 358 8.40 -19.58 2.79
CA GLY A 358 8.32 -19.59 1.32
C GLY A 358 9.14 -18.46 0.69
N TYR A 359 9.04 -17.23 1.23
CA TYR A 359 9.82 -16.09 0.74
C TYR A 359 11.33 -16.27 0.94
N ASP A 360 11.75 -16.82 2.08
CA ASP A 360 13.17 -17.06 2.38
C ASP A 360 13.77 -18.13 1.48
N ALA A 361 12.98 -19.15 1.11
CA ALA A 361 13.36 -20.20 0.17
C ALA A 361 13.54 -19.70 -1.28
N LEU A 362 12.99 -18.52 -1.65
CA LEU A 362 13.22 -17.95 -2.97
C LEU A 362 14.71 -17.64 -3.18
N PRO A 363 15.23 -17.84 -4.41
CA PRO A 363 16.61 -17.48 -4.73
C PRO A 363 16.89 -16.02 -4.36
N GLN A 364 18.07 -15.78 -3.81
CA GLN A 364 18.54 -14.41 -3.63
C GLN A 364 18.71 -13.77 -5.01
N LEU A 365 18.26 -12.52 -5.14
CA LEU A 365 18.58 -11.77 -6.35
C LEU A 365 20.10 -11.56 -6.41
N PRO A 366 20.72 -11.93 -7.52
CA PRO A 366 22.16 -11.86 -7.63
C PRO A 366 22.63 -10.40 -7.52
N GLY A 367 23.83 -10.22 -6.97
CA GLY A 367 24.59 -8.98 -7.15
C GLY A 367 25.04 -8.82 -8.61
N PRO A 368 25.65 -7.67 -8.97
CA PRO A 368 26.07 -7.41 -10.34
C PRO A 368 27.05 -8.48 -10.86
N ASP A 369 26.65 -9.15 -11.96
CA ASP A 369 27.50 -10.11 -12.69
C ASP A 369 27.38 -9.83 -14.19
N VAL A 370 28.23 -8.91 -14.65
CA VAL A 370 28.25 -8.47 -16.06
C VAL A 370 28.64 -9.61 -17.00
N ALA A 371 29.54 -10.53 -16.59
CA ALA A 371 30.00 -11.62 -17.44
C ALA A 371 28.88 -12.64 -17.68
N LYS A 372 28.17 -13.03 -16.63
CA LYS A 372 27.00 -13.93 -16.75
C LYS A 372 25.87 -13.27 -17.53
N ALA A 373 25.61 -11.99 -17.29
CA ALA A 373 24.58 -11.24 -18.01
C ALA A 373 24.86 -11.14 -19.52
N LYS A 374 26.12 -10.90 -19.93
CA LYS A 374 26.53 -10.93 -21.35
C LYS A 374 26.21 -12.27 -22.02
N LYS A 375 26.56 -13.38 -21.36
CA LYS A 375 26.28 -14.73 -21.88
C LYS A 375 24.77 -14.98 -22.07
N LEU A 376 23.92 -14.44 -21.19
CA LEU A 376 22.46 -14.54 -21.34
C LEU A 376 21.97 -13.73 -22.55
N VAL A 377 22.46 -12.50 -22.72
CA VAL A 377 22.10 -11.64 -23.86
C VAL A 377 22.58 -12.22 -25.20
N GLU A 378 23.76 -12.85 -25.23
CA GLU A 378 24.28 -13.53 -26.42
C GLU A 378 23.42 -14.70 -26.86
N ARG A 379 22.75 -15.39 -25.93
CA ARG A 379 21.83 -16.49 -26.17
C ARG A 379 20.39 -16.04 -26.50
N ALA A 380 20.07 -14.78 -26.25
CA ALA A 380 18.80 -14.18 -26.60
C ALA A 380 18.79 -13.79 -28.10
N ASP A 381 17.59 -13.50 -28.66
CA ASP A 381 17.48 -13.07 -30.07
C ASP A 381 18.29 -11.78 -30.34
N PRO A 382 19.26 -11.77 -31.25
CA PRO A 382 20.09 -10.60 -31.52
C PRO A 382 19.32 -9.39 -32.06
N LYS A 383 18.11 -9.58 -32.60
CA LYS A 383 17.23 -8.49 -33.03
C LYS A 383 16.60 -7.72 -31.87
N GLN A 384 16.60 -8.29 -30.69
CA GLN A 384 15.93 -7.72 -29.50
C GLN A 384 16.91 -7.06 -28.52
N ARG A 385 17.78 -6.17 -29.01
CA ARG A 385 18.80 -5.48 -28.21
C ARG A 385 18.36 -4.11 -27.69
N THR A 386 17.26 -3.57 -28.18
CA THR A 386 16.69 -2.29 -27.72
C THR A 386 15.42 -2.55 -26.94
N ILE A 387 15.29 -1.93 -25.78
CA ILE A 387 14.14 -2.06 -24.88
C ILE A 387 13.63 -0.65 -24.58
N THR A 388 12.47 -0.30 -25.10
CA THR A 388 11.79 0.98 -24.83
C THR A 388 10.95 0.84 -23.57
N VAL A 389 11.36 1.53 -22.51
CA VAL A 389 10.72 1.46 -21.19
C VAL A 389 9.90 2.71 -20.92
N ALA A 390 8.61 2.53 -20.68
CA ALA A 390 7.71 3.61 -20.29
C ALA A 390 7.82 3.95 -18.79
N MET A 391 7.67 5.23 -18.48
CA MET A 391 7.50 5.76 -17.13
C MET A 391 6.61 7.02 -17.14
N GLY A 392 6.08 7.42 -15.99
CA GLY A 392 5.32 8.66 -15.86
C GLY A 392 6.20 9.91 -16.05
N ALA A 393 5.71 10.89 -16.80
CA ALA A 393 6.38 12.19 -16.93
C ALA A 393 6.41 12.91 -15.57
N GLY A 394 7.55 13.52 -15.25
CA GLY A 394 7.76 14.20 -13.97
C GLY A 394 8.21 13.31 -12.81
N ASP A 395 8.12 11.98 -12.93
CA ASP A 395 8.60 11.05 -11.90
C ASP A 395 10.14 10.95 -11.92
N GLN A 396 10.78 11.82 -11.16
CA GLN A 396 12.24 11.89 -11.07
C GLN A 396 12.86 10.62 -10.46
N GLN A 397 12.19 9.96 -9.53
CA GLN A 397 12.70 8.74 -8.91
C GLN A 397 12.72 7.58 -9.90
N SER A 398 11.66 7.43 -10.68
CA SER A 398 11.61 6.47 -11.79
C SER A 398 12.66 6.77 -12.84
N LEU A 399 12.85 8.04 -13.22
CA LEU A 399 13.88 8.43 -14.17
C LEU A 399 15.28 8.06 -13.69
N GLN A 400 15.62 8.36 -12.43
CA GLN A 400 16.90 8.01 -11.85
C GLN A 400 17.10 6.50 -11.79
N THR A 401 16.08 5.74 -11.39
CA THR A 401 16.11 4.28 -11.34
C THR A 401 16.37 3.68 -12.73
N LEU A 402 15.66 4.16 -13.76
CA LEU A 402 15.84 3.69 -15.14
C LEU A 402 17.18 4.13 -15.73
N THR A 403 17.67 5.31 -15.39
CA THR A 403 19.02 5.77 -15.81
C THR A 403 20.10 4.87 -15.21
N PHE A 404 19.92 4.47 -13.96
CA PHE A 404 20.84 3.54 -13.30
C PHE A 404 20.83 2.16 -13.99
N LEU A 405 19.65 1.64 -14.33
CA LEU A 405 19.50 0.40 -15.10
C LEU A 405 20.08 0.53 -16.51
N GLN A 406 19.87 1.66 -17.19
CA GLN A 406 20.40 1.94 -18.53
C GLN A 406 21.93 1.84 -18.57
N ALA A 407 22.60 2.37 -17.54
CA ALA A 407 24.05 2.27 -17.41
C ALA A 407 24.52 0.82 -17.25
N GLY A 408 23.81 -0.01 -16.51
CA GLY A 408 24.07 -1.45 -16.39
C GLY A 408 23.81 -2.20 -17.70
N ALA A 409 22.67 -1.95 -18.35
CA ALA A 409 22.26 -2.59 -19.60
C ALA A 409 23.27 -2.34 -20.75
N LYS A 410 23.83 -1.13 -20.83
CA LYS A 410 24.86 -0.78 -21.81
C LYS A 410 26.10 -1.68 -21.69
N LYS A 411 26.50 -2.09 -20.50
CA LYS A 411 27.67 -2.96 -20.25
C LYS A 411 27.50 -4.36 -20.84
N ILE A 412 26.27 -4.78 -21.09
CA ILE A 412 25.93 -6.12 -21.62
C ILE A 412 25.38 -6.09 -23.05
N GLY A 413 25.52 -4.94 -23.74
CA GLY A 413 25.11 -4.80 -25.13
C GLY A 413 23.58 -4.62 -25.33
N LEU A 414 22.84 -4.27 -24.28
CA LEU A 414 21.44 -3.86 -24.38
C LEU A 414 21.31 -2.34 -24.38
N LYS A 415 20.39 -1.81 -25.19
CA LYS A 415 20.04 -0.39 -25.23
C LYS A 415 18.67 -0.20 -24.58
N VAL A 416 18.65 0.44 -23.42
CA VAL A 416 17.39 0.88 -22.78
C VAL A 416 17.06 2.29 -23.26
N VAL A 417 15.85 2.49 -23.77
CA VAL A 417 15.32 3.79 -24.20
C VAL A 417 14.20 4.18 -23.24
N ILE A 418 14.36 5.27 -22.52
CA ILE A 418 13.37 5.75 -21.55
C ILE A 418 12.36 6.62 -22.28
N ARG A 419 11.06 6.29 -22.17
CA ARG A 419 9.94 7.05 -22.73
C ARG A 419 9.03 7.55 -21.64
N GLN A 420 8.98 8.86 -21.46
CA GLN A 420 8.09 9.51 -20.51
C GLN A 420 6.70 9.65 -21.12
N LEU A 421 5.67 9.20 -20.41
CA LEU A 421 4.26 9.30 -20.80
C LEU A 421 3.53 10.29 -19.90
N GLN A 422 2.62 11.06 -20.47
CA GLN A 422 1.74 11.91 -19.69
C GLN A 422 0.86 11.07 -18.72
N PRO A 423 0.43 11.62 -17.58
CA PRO A 423 -0.30 10.83 -16.57
C PRO A 423 -1.52 10.09 -17.13
N THR A 424 -2.30 10.70 -18.01
CA THR A 424 -3.46 10.07 -18.66
C THR A 424 -3.08 8.90 -19.58
N GLN A 425 -1.95 9.00 -20.29
CA GLN A 425 -1.42 7.92 -21.12
C GLN A 425 -0.88 6.79 -20.25
N MET A 426 -0.16 7.13 -19.18
CA MET A 426 0.38 6.16 -18.24
C MET A 426 -0.72 5.35 -17.56
N SER A 427 -1.75 5.99 -17.04
CA SER A 427 -2.91 5.30 -16.46
C SER A 427 -3.70 4.50 -17.51
N GLY A 428 -3.91 5.08 -18.70
CA GLY A 428 -4.67 4.45 -19.77
C GLY A 428 -4.02 3.18 -20.31
N MET A 429 -2.68 3.07 -20.31
CA MET A 429 -1.99 1.90 -20.87
C MET A 429 -2.26 0.61 -20.09
N PHE A 430 -2.66 0.71 -18.82
CA PHE A 430 -2.99 -0.45 -18.00
C PHE A 430 -4.22 -1.20 -18.53
N TYR A 431 -5.17 -0.49 -19.11
CA TYR A 431 -6.45 -1.05 -19.56
C TYR A 431 -6.63 -1.01 -21.09
N ASN A 432 -5.84 -0.20 -21.81
CA ASN A 432 -5.93 -0.06 -23.27
C ASN A 432 -4.65 -0.53 -23.96
N PRO A 433 -4.66 -1.72 -24.61
CA PRO A 433 -3.51 -2.28 -25.31
C PRO A 433 -2.94 -1.36 -26.41
N ALA A 434 -3.79 -0.52 -27.05
CA ALA A 434 -3.34 0.38 -28.11
C ALA A 434 -2.33 1.43 -27.60
N LEU A 435 -2.44 1.84 -26.32
CA LEU A 435 -1.51 2.79 -25.71
C LEU A 435 -0.15 2.18 -25.35
N ARG A 436 -0.02 0.85 -25.42
CA ARG A 436 1.25 0.13 -25.22
C ARG A 436 2.06 -0.05 -26.52
N LYS A 437 1.50 0.33 -27.67
CA LYS A 437 2.18 0.18 -28.99
C LYS A 437 3.48 0.99 -29.01
N GLY A 438 4.57 0.32 -29.40
CA GLY A 438 5.91 0.94 -29.44
C GLY A 438 6.60 1.06 -28.06
N LEU A 439 6.04 0.40 -27.06
CA LEU A 439 6.66 0.21 -25.75
C LEU A 439 7.00 -1.27 -25.56
N ASP A 440 8.19 -1.57 -25.06
CA ASP A 440 8.62 -2.94 -24.78
C ASP A 440 8.40 -3.31 -23.31
N ALA A 441 8.59 -2.35 -22.41
CA ALA A 441 8.41 -2.55 -20.99
C ALA A 441 7.84 -1.29 -20.32
N THR A 442 7.36 -1.43 -19.10
CA THR A 442 7.08 -0.30 -18.22
C THR A 442 7.70 -0.52 -16.85
N MET A 443 8.15 0.57 -16.23
CA MET A 443 8.44 0.56 -14.82
C MET A 443 7.14 0.78 -14.05
N VAL A 444 6.81 -0.18 -13.21
CA VAL A 444 5.64 -0.15 -12.35
C VAL A 444 6.07 0.31 -10.96
N LEU A 445 5.49 1.41 -10.48
CA LEU A 445 5.39 1.74 -9.07
C LEU A 445 3.98 1.30 -8.63
N GLY A 446 3.87 0.04 -8.28
CA GLY A 446 2.62 -0.57 -7.84
C GLY A 446 2.55 -0.68 -6.32
N TYR A 447 1.42 -1.15 -5.84
CA TYR A 447 1.25 -1.50 -4.42
C TYR A 447 0.22 -2.60 -4.26
N VAL A 448 0.35 -3.34 -3.16
CA VAL A 448 -0.65 -4.36 -2.78
C VAL A 448 -1.68 -3.70 -1.87
N GLU A 449 -2.90 -3.61 -2.35
CA GLU A 449 -3.97 -2.80 -1.76
C GLU A 449 -4.54 -3.40 -0.46
N ILE A 450 -4.56 -4.72 -0.37
CA ILE A 450 -5.13 -5.46 0.76
C ILE A 450 -4.05 -6.25 1.51
N PRO A 451 -4.25 -6.62 2.78
CA PRO A 451 -3.26 -7.36 3.55
C PRO A 451 -3.21 -8.86 3.14
N ASP A 452 -2.95 -9.10 1.85
CA ASP A 452 -2.81 -10.44 1.28
C ASP A 452 -2.00 -10.41 -0.02
N PRO A 453 -0.99 -11.27 -0.18
CA PRO A 453 -0.15 -11.33 -1.37
C PRO A 453 -0.86 -11.95 -2.59
N LEU A 454 -1.84 -12.83 -2.35
CA LEU A 454 -2.51 -13.64 -3.37
C LEU A 454 -3.22 -12.78 -4.43
N SER A 455 -3.87 -11.69 -3.99
CA SER A 455 -4.62 -10.81 -4.89
C SER A 455 -3.74 -10.20 -5.99
N TYR A 456 -2.52 -9.79 -5.63
CA TYR A 456 -1.59 -9.15 -6.57
C TYR A 456 -0.92 -10.17 -7.49
N ALA A 457 -0.61 -11.37 -6.98
CA ALA A 457 -0.11 -12.48 -7.79
C ALA A 457 -1.16 -12.93 -8.82
N ASP A 458 -2.39 -13.16 -8.38
CA ASP A 458 -3.52 -13.53 -9.26
C ASP A 458 -3.71 -12.51 -10.38
N MET A 459 -3.69 -11.22 -10.03
CA MET A 459 -3.85 -10.12 -10.98
C MET A 459 -2.81 -10.14 -12.12
N LEU A 460 -1.57 -10.53 -11.85
CA LEU A 460 -0.48 -10.52 -12.83
C LEU A 460 -0.31 -11.87 -13.54
N THR A 461 -0.69 -12.99 -12.92
CA THR A 461 -0.41 -14.34 -13.45
C THR A 461 -1.64 -15.07 -13.99
N ASP A 462 -2.87 -14.67 -13.64
CA ASP A 462 -4.09 -15.28 -14.20
C ASP A 462 -4.13 -15.06 -15.73
N PRO A 463 -4.22 -16.14 -16.53
CA PRO A 463 -4.36 -16.04 -17.99
C PRO A 463 -5.53 -15.19 -18.48
N LYS A 464 -6.55 -14.98 -17.65
CA LYS A 464 -7.74 -14.16 -17.95
C LYS A 464 -7.62 -12.71 -17.49
N SER A 465 -6.57 -12.39 -16.72
CA SER A 465 -6.40 -11.03 -16.22
C SER A 465 -6.03 -10.06 -17.34
N PRO A 466 -6.67 -8.88 -17.41
CA PRO A 466 -6.31 -7.83 -18.36
C PRO A 466 -4.91 -7.25 -18.07
N LEU A 467 -4.33 -7.53 -16.90
CA LEU A 467 -2.99 -7.08 -16.50
C LEU A 467 -1.90 -8.15 -16.74
N ASN A 468 -2.26 -9.34 -17.17
CA ASN A 468 -1.32 -10.33 -17.67
C ASN A 468 -0.90 -10.02 -19.13
N TRP A 469 -0.13 -8.97 -19.30
CA TRP A 469 0.23 -8.45 -20.63
C TRP A 469 1.17 -9.35 -21.42
N THR A 470 1.86 -10.26 -20.74
CA THR A 470 2.79 -11.21 -21.35
C THR A 470 2.11 -12.46 -21.88
N ASN A 471 0.79 -12.59 -21.67
CA ASN A 471 0.06 -13.84 -21.91
C ASN A 471 0.72 -15.03 -21.18
N TYR A 472 1.25 -14.76 -19.98
CA TYR A 472 1.87 -15.78 -19.14
C TYR A 472 0.91 -16.93 -18.88
N ARG A 473 1.37 -18.15 -19.07
CA ARG A 473 0.59 -19.37 -18.89
C ARG A 473 1.47 -20.42 -18.23
N ASN A 474 1.15 -20.72 -17.00
CA ASN A 474 1.72 -21.83 -16.26
C ASN A 474 0.56 -22.51 -15.51
N SER A 475 0.23 -23.75 -15.89
CA SER A 475 -0.92 -24.47 -15.34
C SER A 475 -0.75 -24.79 -13.85
N GLU A 476 0.47 -25.04 -13.39
CA GLU A 476 0.76 -25.31 -11.97
C GLU A 476 0.55 -24.02 -11.15
N VAL A 477 1.08 -22.86 -11.63
CA VAL A 477 0.83 -21.56 -10.98
C VAL A 477 -0.67 -21.29 -10.91
N THR A 478 -1.40 -21.47 -12.02
CA THR A 478 -2.85 -21.26 -12.06
C THR A 478 -3.60 -22.19 -11.10
N SER A 479 -3.16 -23.45 -10.98
CA SER A 479 -3.74 -24.42 -10.06
C SER A 479 -3.53 -24.02 -8.61
N HIS A 480 -2.30 -23.67 -8.21
CA HIS A 480 -1.97 -23.27 -6.85
C HIS A 480 -2.67 -21.93 -6.47
N ILE A 481 -2.68 -20.93 -7.35
CA ILE A 481 -3.43 -19.69 -7.14
C ILE A 481 -4.93 -19.98 -6.96
N GLY A 482 -5.49 -20.88 -7.79
CA GLY A 482 -6.88 -21.31 -7.69
C GLY A 482 -7.19 -22.01 -6.37
N ALA A 483 -6.33 -22.92 -5.92
CA ALA A 483 -6.44 -23.62 -4.64
C ALA A 483 -6.34 -22.65 -3.44
N ALA A 484 -5.39 -21.71 -3.48
CA ALA A 484 -5.25 -20.67 -2.46
C ALA A 484 -6.49 -19.77 -2.35
N LYS A 485 -7.15 -19.45 -3.48
CA LYS A 485 -8.42 -18.69 -3.50
C LYS A 485 -9.60 -19.51 -2.97
N ALA A 486 -9.61 -20.81 -3.23
CA ALA A 486 -10.73 -21.71 -2.95
C ALA A 486 -10.69 -22.36 -1.56
N THR A 487 -9.99 -21.78 -0.60
CA THR A 487 -9.97 -22.22 0.80
C THR A 487 -10.31 -21.10 1.77
N THR A 488 -10.73 -21.43 2.98
CA THR A 488 -10.93 -20.49 4.09
C THR A 488 -9.90 -20.67 5.21
N ASP A 489 -9.03 -21.66 5.05
CA ASP A 489 -7.90 -21.89 5.93
C ASP A 489 -6.72 -21.02 5.48
N GLU A 490 -6.25 -20.12 6.36
CA GLU A 490 -5.21 -19.15 6.03
C GLU A 490 -3.84 -19.81 5.83
N GLU A 491 -3.51 -20.90 6.54
CA GLU A 491 -2.24 -21.60 6.37
C GLU A 491 -2.22 -22.44 5.09
N ALA A 492 -3.34 -23.09 4.77
CA ALA A 492 -3.50 -23.80 3.50
C ALA A 492 -3.41 -22.82 2.31
N ALA A 493 -4.07 -21.66 2.39
CA ALA A 493 -3.98 -20.62 1.36
C ALA A 493 -2.54 -20.11 1.19
N ALA A 494 -1.82 -19.89 2.30
CA ALA A 494 -0.44 -19.43 2.28
C ALA A 494 0.52 -20.49 1.69
N THR A 495 0.29 -21.79 2.00
CA THR A 495 1.06 -22.90 1.42
C THR A 495 0.92 -22.93 -0.09
N GLU A 496 -0.30 -22.94 -0.59
CA GLU A 496 -0.58 -22.92 -2.03
C GLU A 496 -0.01 -21.68 -2.71
N PHE A 497 -0.14 -20.50 -2.08
CA PHE A 497 0.47 -19.28 -2.60
C PHE A 497 1.99 -19.37 -2.69
N THR A 498 2.69 -19.92 -1.67
CA THR A 498 4.16 -20.00 -1.67
C THR A 498 4.68 -20.98 -2.72
N GLU A 499 3.94 -22.05 -3.01
CA GLU A 499 4.24 -22.95 -4.14
C GLU A 499 4.09 -22.21 -5.50
N ALA A 500 2.97 -21.50 -5.70
CA ALA A 500 2.81 -20.65 -6.88
C ALA A 500 3.95 -19.64 -7.01
N GLN A 501 4.33 -18.98 -5.91
CA GLN A 501 5.40 -17.99 -5.88
C GLN A 501 6.75 -18.59 -6.26
N ALA A 502 7.08 -19.77 -5.78
CA ALA A 502 8.30 -20.49 -6.12
C ALA A 502 8.38 -20.82 -7.62
N LEU A 503 7.22 -21.12 -8.25
CA LEU A 503 7.13 -21.39 -9.69
C LEU A 503 7.25 -20.10 -10.51
N TYR A 504 6.37 -19.11 -10.31
CA TYR A 504 6.38 -17.89 -11.14
C TYR A 504 7.66 -17.06 -10.96
N SER A 505 8.34 -17.18 -9.82
CA SER A 505 9.63 -16.50 -9.63
C SER A 505 10.74 -17.03 -10.55
N LYS A 506 10.57 -18.23 -11.13
CA LYS A 506 11.52 -18.82 -12.07
C LYS A 506 11.26 -18.42 -13.53
N ASP A 507 10.00 -18.26 -13.92
CA ASP A 507 9.61 -18.17 -15.32
C ASP A 507 8.80 -16.90 -15.70
N PHE A 508 8.16 -16.23 -14.74
CA PHE A 508 7.46 -14.98 -15.03
C PHE A 508 8.45 -13.84 -15.32
N PRO A 509 8.34 -13.16 -16.48
CA PRO A 509 9.39 -12.28 -16.99
C PRO A 509 9.34 -10.87 -16.40
N VAL A 510 9.30 -10.75 -15.07
CA VAL A 510 9.42 -9.46 -14.36
C VAL A 510 10.83 -9.31 -13.77
N VAL A 511 11.27 -8.06 -13.62
CA VAL A 511 12.53 -7.73 -12.95
C VAL A 511 12.19 -6.97 -11.67
N PRO A 512 12.15 -7.64 -10.49
CA PRO A 512 11.98 -6.96 -9.21
C PRO A 512 13.13 -5.99 -8.95
N ILE A 513 12.82 -4.78 -8.52
CA ILE A 513 13.83 -3.75 -8.26
C ILE A 513 13.95 -3.52 -6.75
N VAL A 514 13.02 -2.81 -6.15
CA VAL A 514 12.99 -2.49 -4.72
C VAL A 514 11.56 -2.36 -4.21
N CYS A 515 11.41 -2.41 -2.89
CA CYS A 515 10.22 -1.99 -2.15
C CYS A 515 10.57 -0.66 -1.44
N PRO A 516 10.08 0.49 -1.93
CA PRO A 516 10.30 1.78 -1.27
C PRO A 516 9.61 1.81 0.09
N TYR A 517 10.21 2.44 1.08
CA TYR A 517 9.52 2.75 2.33
C TYR A 517 8.59 3.94 2.12
N GLU A 518 7.49 3.96 2.86
CA GLU A 518 6.64 5.14 2.93
C GLU A 518 7.45 6.31 3.51
N ARG A 519 7.25 7.49 2.94
CA ARG A 519 7.87 8.75 3.36
C ARG A 519 6.81 9.78 3.68
N LEU A 520 6.68 10.08 4.95
CA LEU A 520 5.75 11.08 5.49
C LEU A 520 6.52 12.29 5.99
N PHE A 521 6.23 13.47 5.48
CA PHE A 521 6.60 14.72 6.16
C PHE A 521 5.41 15.25 6.97
N LEU A 522 5.66 15.64 8.19
CA LEU A 522 4.66 16.17 9.10
C LEU A 522 5.20 17.41 9.82
N ASN A 523 4.46 18.51 9.75
CA ASN A 523 4.77 19.75 10.46
C ASN A 523 4.89 19.47 11.98
N LYS A 524 5.85 20.11 12.66
CA LYS A 524 6.16 19.89 14.09
C LYS A 524 5.00 20.19 15.03
N ARG A 525 4.01 21.00 14.61
CA ARG A 525 2.80 21.28 15.39
C ARG A 525 1.82 20.11 15.41
N LEU A 526 2.03 19.10 14.56
CA LEU A 526 1.14 17.96 14.35
C LEU A 526 1.77 16.63 14.75
N SER A 527 0.92 15.69 15.16
CA SER A 527 1.28 14.33 15.50
C SER A 527 0.07 13.39 15.35
N GLY A 528 0.24 12.08 15.53
CA GLY A 528 -0.82 11.08 15.63
C GLY A 528 -1.24 10.41 14.34
N THR A 529 -0.57 10.67 13.21
CA THR A 529 -0.86 10.00 11.93
C THR A 529 -0.03 8.72 11.74
N PRO A 530 -0.51 7.72 10.96
CA PRO A 530 0.37 6.63 10.53
C PRO A 530 1.53 7.17 9.69
N ALA A 531 2.69 6.54 9.81
CA ALA A 531 3.82 6.77 8.91
C ALA A 531 3.96 5.64 7.89
N SER A 532 3.14 4.59 7.97
CA SER A 532 3.11 3.45 7.07
C SER A 532 2.17 3.68 5.88
N PHE A 533 2.37 2.93 4.82
CA PHE A 533 1.52 2.95 3.62
C PHE A 533 0.05 2.56 3.88
N ALA A 534 -0.28 2.02 5.05
CA ALA A 534 -1.66 1.71 5.43
C ALA A 534 -2.58 2.95 5.40
N TYR A 535 -2.03 4.18 5.39
CA TYR A 535 -2.80 5.43 5.28
C TYR A 535 -3.80 5.39 4.12
N ILE A 536 -3.48 4.66 3.05
CA ILE A 536 -4.29 4.61 1.83
C ILE A 536 -5.69 4.01 2.07
N ASN A 537 -5.83 3.12 3.06
CA ASN A 537 -7.08 2.41 3.38
C ASN A 537 -7.51 2.54 4.85
N MET A 538 -6.96 3.51 5.59
CA MET A 538 -7.36 3.77 6.97
C MET A 538 -7.71 5.24 7.19
N PRO A 539 -8.59 5.60 8.14
CA PRO A 539 -8.93 6.99 8.44
C PRO A 539 -7.76 7.69 9.16
N TRP A 540 -6.68 7.92 8.43
CA TRP A 540 -5.40 8.38 8.94
C TRP A 540 -5.47 9.76 9.64
N ALA A 541 -6.32 10.66 9.12
CA ALA A 541 -6.47 11.99 9.69
C ALA A 541 -7.30 12.01 10.98
N ALA A 542 -8.06 10.94 11.28
CA ALA A 542 -8.85 10.84 12.49
C ALA A 542 -8.00 10.86 13.78
N ARG A 543 -6.75 10.40 13.70
CA ARG A 543 -5.80 10.41 14.81
C ARG A 543 -4.90 11.64 14.84
N LEU A 544 -4.87 12.40 13.74
CA LEU A 544 -4.05 13.60 13.60
C LEU A 544 -4.54 14.70 14.55
N GLY A 545 -3.60 15.40 15.18
CA GLY A 545 -3.88 16.51 16.08
C GLY A 545 -2.60 17.21 16.49
N GLY A 546 -2.70 18.14 17.43
CA GLY A 546 -1.56 18.90 17.93
C GLY A 546 -0.62 18.08 18.81
N THR A 547 0.66 18.47 18.86
CA THR A 547 1.69 17.84 19.72
C THR A 547 1.50 18.15 21.21
N GLY A 548 0.64 19.11 21.59
CA GLY A 548 0.44 19.57 22.96
C GLY A 548 1.54 20.50 23.47
N GLN A 549 2.59 20.71 22.73
CA GLN A 549 3.55 21.78 22.98
C GLN A 549 2.90 23.06 22.48
N GLY A 550 2.60 23.97 23.42
CA GLY A 550 1.88 25.20 23.14
C GLY A 550 2.50 25.97 21.98
N ALA A 551 1.65 26.55 21.14
CA ALA A 551 2.04 27.64 20.27
C ALA A 551 2.53 28.77 21.21
N SER A 552 3.86 28.88 21.36
CA SER A 552 4.50 30.06 21.91
C SER A 552 4.71 31.08 20.80
#